data_e1405fca80e4d4f7c5fcce767861c171
#
_entry.id   e1405fca80e4d4f7c5fcce767861c171
#
_cell.length_a   1.000
_cell.length_b   1.000
_cell.length_c   1.000
_cell.angle_alpha   90.00
_cell.angle_beta   90.00
_cell.angle_gamma   90.00
#
_symmetry.space_group_name_H-M   'P 1'
#
loop_
_entity.id
_entity.type
_entity.pdbx_description
1 polymer ?
#
loop_
_entity_poly.entity_id
_entity_poly.type
_entity_poly.pdbx_seq_one_letter_code
_entity_poly.pdbx_strand_id
1 'polypeptide(L)'
;MNLLVFLIVARQLSLAEMAIYGFVFSTTLIFSTMLDLGIRNSLAVFVGQEPDRAASYTRASFLVWCVLAAVGVPISYITLHLSSLSIDIAALAPPFSLLLAAMLYLRMMQGTLLGEGDIRLFNTSELISRFVLLPCTVLLLAIPGSFTLMSAMWVLALSQLVAALYLFARQYRFIFRPSANTLALTRRLIARGFVFMLAVLLMNAAKRVSFLVVSHVEPEAAAGLFFSLQRLTEIITEVGMAIAVVAFSYSVRARSVNDAVEGSAAMSRVAMVLFTLISVAMVASSSISVPLLLGGRFAVDGWLFPLLVGTTLIGAPWTILFPSLSVVLSPARVLLLMLPGVSLNILTALPLTRAYGLEGAALSMLLSNLVLTGSFLVLYKVKFGIPMNRFLVIGRSDLSGLGTLVGKITSRIKR
;
A
#
# COMPACT_ATOMS: atom_id res chain seq x y z
N MET A 1 -6.93 -3.30 -1.89
CA MET A 1 -8.39 -3.66 -1.77
C MET A 1 -9.19 -2.69 -2.61
N ASN A 2 -10.19 -3.16 -3.35
CA ASN A 2 -11.06 -2.29 -4.14
C ASN A 2 -11.91 -1.42 -3.19
N LEU A 3 -11.99 -0.11 -3.44
CA LEU A 3 -12.78 0.81 -2.63
C LEU A 3 -14.25 0.39 -2.55
N LEU A 4 -14.86 -0.01 -3.67
CA LEU A 4 -16.25 -0.45 -3.70
C LEU A 4 -16.50 -1.65 -2.78
N VAL A 5 -15.61 -2.64 -2.81
CA VAL A 5 -15.70 -3.78 -1.90
C VAL A 5 -15.58 -3.33 -0.45
N PHE A 6 -14.65 -2.43 -0.15
CA PHE A 6 -14.52 -1.89 1.19
C PHE A 6 -15.79 -1.19 1.68
N LEU A 7 -16.43 -0.37 0.83
CA LEU A 7 -17.67 0.31 1.19
C LEU A 7 -18.82 -0.69 1.45
N ILE A 8 -18.90 -1.75 0.64
CA ILE A 8 -19.88 -2.83 0.87
C ILE A 8 -19.62 -3.52 2.21
N VAL A 9 -18.37 -3.94 2.46
CA VAL A 9 -17.97 -4.61 3.70
C VAL A 9 -18.25 -3.72 4.91
N ALA A 10 -17.88 -2.44 4.86
CA ALA A 10 -18.13 -1.48 5.95
C ALA A 10 -19.61 -1.27 6.24
N ARG A 11 -20.48 -1.37 5.23
CA ARG A 11 -21.94 -1.27 5.42
C ARG A 11 -22.56 -2.51 6.04
N GLN A 12 -21.99 -3.68 5.85
CA GLN A 12 -22.55 -4.94 6.31
C GLN A 12 -22.03 -5.36 7.68
N LEU A 13 -20.73 -5.21 7.93
CA LEU A 13 -20.09 -5.61 9.18
C LEU A 13 -20.29 -4.57 10.28
N SER A 14 -20.40 -5.03 11.52
CA SER A 14 -20.37 -4.17 12.72
C SER A 14 -19.02 -3.45 12.86
N LEU A 15 -18.95 -2.42 13.70
CA LEU A 15 -17.69 -1.72 13.97
C LEU A 15 -16.63 -2.65 14.57
N ALA A 16 -17.02 -3.57 15.48
CA ALA A 16 -16.11 -4.56 16.04
C ALA A 16 -15.57 -5.52 14.96
N GLU A 17 -16.44 -6.04 14.08
CA GLU A 17 -16.01 -6.89 12.97
C GLU A 17 -15.10 -6.13 11.98
N MET A 18 -15.33 -4.82 11.78
CA MET A 18 -14.45 -3.97 10.98
C MET A 18 -13.06 -3.80 11.60
N ALA A 19 -12.96 -3.82 12.94
CA ALA A 19 -11.65 -3.84 13.61
C ALA A 19 -10.89 -5.13 13.29
N ILE A 20 -11.54 -6.28 13.41
CA ILE A 20 -10.95 -7.59 13.11
C ILE A 20 -10.55 -7.68 11.62
N TYR A 21 -11.44 -7.28 10.71
CA TYR A 21 -11.16 -7.24 9.28
C TYR A 21 -9.96 -6.35 8.96
N GLY A 22 -9.91 -5.16 9.56
CA GLY A 22 -8.80 -4.22 9.42
C GLY A 22 -7.49 -4.73 10.00
N PHE A 23 -7.54 -5.42 11.14
CA PHE A 23 -6.39 -6.04 11.79
C PHE A 23 -5.76 -7.12 10.89
N VAL A 24 -6.55 -8.07 10.41
CA VAL A 24 -6.07 -9.13 9.50
C VAL A 24 -5.53 -8.53 8.20
N PHE A 25 -6.23 -7.55 7.63
CA PHE A 25 -5.75 -6.88 6.41
C PHE A 25 -4.42 -6.14 6.62
N SER A 26 -4.29 -5.39 7.71
CA SER A 26 -3.09 -4.58 8.00
C SER A 26 -1.90 -5.46 8.35
N THR A 27 -2.09 -6.49 9.16
CA THR A 27 -1.05 -7.46 9.51
C THR A 27 -0.61 -8.28 8.30
N THR A 28 -1.54 -8.69 7.41
CA THR A 28 -1.20 -9.35 6.14
C THR A 28 -0.27 -8.48 5.29
N LEU A 29 -0.54 -7.18 5.17
CA LEU A 29 0.32 -6.26 4.41
C LEU A 29 1.73 -6.15 4.99
N ILE A 30 1.85 -6.08 6.32
CA ILE A 30 3.13 -6.01 7.01
C ILE A 30 3.88 -7.33 6.85
N PHE A 31 3.26 -8.46 7.18
CA PHE A 31 3.92 -9.76 7.12
C PHE A 31 4.25 -10.19 5.69
N SER A 32 3.36 -9.94 4.71
CA SER A 32 3.70 -10.22 3.31
C SER A 32 4.90 -9.41 2.83
N THR A 33 5.12 -8.20 3.38
CA THR A 33 6.29 -7.38 3.07
C THR A 33 7.55 -7.90 3.76
N MET A 34 7.44 -8.27 5.04
CA MET A 34 8.57 -8.84 5.79
C MET A 34 9.02 -10.19 5.21
N LEU A 35 8.07 -11.08 4.96
CA LEU A 35 8.34 -12.41 4.42
C LEU A 35 8.77 -12.39 2.96
N ASP A 36 8.40 -11.37 2.17
CA ASP A 36 8.91 -11.20 0.80
C ASP A 36 10.44 -11.02 0.77
N LEU A 37 11.07 -10.60 1.87
CA LEU A 37 12.53 -10.34 1.96
C LEU A 37 13.06 -9.46 0.82
N GLY A 38 12.19 -8.69 0.15
CA GLY A 38 12.49 -7.86 -1.00
C GLY A 38 12.80 -8.65 -2.29
N ILE A 39 12.45 -9.94 -2.30
CA ILE A 39 12.68 -10.83 -3.45
C ILE A 39 12.00 -10.30 -4.71
N ARG A 40 10.79 -9.73 -4.61
CA ARG A 40 10.14 -9.09 -5.75
C ARG A 40 11.06 -8.14 -6.52
N ASN A 41 11.69 -7.22 -5.80
CA ASN A 41 12.53 -6.18 -6.42
C ASN A 41 13.87 -6.73 -6.91
N SER A 42 14.51 -7.61 -6.12
CA SER A 42 15.76 -8.24 -6.52
C SER A 42 15.58 -9.19 -7.70
N LEU A 43 14.47 -9.92 -7.74
CA LEU A 43 14.09 -10.80 -8.85
C LEU A 43 13.89 -9.99 -10.14
N ALA A 44 13.16 -8.87 -10.07
CA ALA A 44 12.98 -7.98 -11.21
C ALA A 44 14.33 -7.49 -11.78
N VAL A 45 15.26 -7.12 -10.92
CA VAL A 45 16.59 -6.66 -11.35
C VAL A 45 17.41 -7.78 -11.97
N PHE A 46 17.48 -8.97 -11.32
CA PHE A 46 18.31 -10.06 -11.84
C PHE A 46 17.74 -10.67 -13.11
N VAL A 47 16.40 -10.82 -13.23
CA VAL A 47 15.76 -11.28 -14.46
C VAL A 47 15.99 -10.29 -15.61
N GLY A 48 15.91 -8.97 -15.34
CA GLY A 48 16.21 -7.95 -16.35
C GLY A 48 17.68 -7.91 -16.77
N GLN A 49 18.61 -8.23 -15.86
CA GLN A 49 20.05 -8.23 -16.15
C GLN A 49 20.58 -9.56 -16.73
N GLU A 50 19.97 -10.70 -16.34
CA GLU A 50 20.36 -12.05 -16.73
C GLU A 50 19.12 -12.82 -17.29
N PRO A 51 18.54 -12.42 -18.46
CA PRO A 51 17.30 -13.01 -18.97
C PRO A 51 17.38 -14.54 -19.19
N ASP A 52 18.55 -15.03 -19.60
CA ASP A 52 18.80 -16.46 -19.83
C ASP A 52 18.63 -17.30 -18.55
N ARG A 53 18.75 -16.67 -17.37
CA ARG A 53 18.59 -17.30 -16.05
C ARG A 53 17.25 -17.00 -15.40
N ALA A 54 16.31 -16.35 -16.10
CA ALA A 54 15.01 -15.99 -15.54
C ALA A 54 14.29 -17.18 -14.89
N ALA A 55 14.25 -18.33 -15.57
CA ALA A 55 13.66 -19.56 -15.03
C ALA A 55 14.34 -20.03 -13.73
N SER A 56 15.66 -19.94 -13.64
CA SER A 56 16.41 -20.34 -12.45
C SER A 56 16.13 -19.44 -11.25
N TYR A 57 16.05 -18.12 -11.47
CA TYR A 57 15.68 -17.17 -10.44
C TYR A 57 14.22 -17.31 -9.99
N THR A 58 13.29 -17.54 -10.94
CA THR A 58 11.87 -17.77 -10.65
C THR A 58 11.68 -19.03 -9.80
N ARG A 59 12.37 -20.14 -10.16
CA ARG A 59 12.38 -21.36 -9.36
C ARG A 59 12.93 -21.13 -7.95
N ALA A 60 14.07 -20.44 -7.83
CA ALA A 60 14.65 -20.12 -6.52
C ALA A 60 13.65 -19.33 -5.65
N SER A 61 12.99 -18.32 -6.23
CA SER A 61 11.97 -17.53 -5.56
C SER A 61 10.76 -18.38 -5.15
N PHE A 62 10.30 -19.31 -5.99
CA PHE A 62 9.19 -20.21 -5.67
C PHE A 62 9.51 -21.14 -4.49
N LEU A 63 10.72 -21.70 -4.43
CA LEU A 63 11.13 -22.55 -3.31
C LEU A 63 11.21 -21.77 -1.99
N VAL A 64 11.68 -20.52 -2.06
CA VAL A 64 11.65 -19.62 -0.89
C VAL A 64 10.21 -19.35 -0.47
N TRP A 65 9.32 -19.08 -1.43
CA TRP A 65 7.89 -18.91 -1.13
C TRP A 65 7.29 -20.12 -0.42
N CYS A 66 7.59 -21.36 -0.87
CA CYS A 66 7.09 -22.58 -0.20
C CYS A 66 7.47 -22.62 1.29
N VAL A 67 8.72 -22.30 1.60
CA VAL A 67 9.20 -22.25 3.00
C VAL A 67 8.52 -21.14 3.78
N LEU A 68 8.46 -19.93 3.21
CA LEU A 68 7.90 -18.75 3.89
C LEU A 68 6.37 -18.82 4.02
N ALA A 69 5.67 -19.44 3.07
CA ALA A 69 4.24 -19.70 3.20
C ALA A 69 3.97 -20.69 4.35
N ALA A 70 4.79 -21.74 4.49
CA ALA A 70 4.69 -22.65 5.63
C ALA A 70 4.97 -21.93 6.98
N VAL A 71 5.93 -21.02 7.03
CA VAL A 71 6.21 -20.16 8.21
C VAL A 71 5.07 -19.16 8.44
N GLY A 72 4.40 -18.71 7.40
CA GLY A 72 3.24 -17.81 7.48
C GLY A 72 2.05 -18.38 8.25
N VAL A 73 1.86 -19.72 8.23
CA VAL A 73 0.77 -20.37 8.97
C VAL A 73 0.92 -20.16 10.50
N PRO A 74 2.01 -20.57 11.16
CA PRO A 74 2.16 -20.32 12.59
C PRO A 74 2.20 -18.83 12.93
N ILE A 75 2.75 -17.98 12.07
CA ILE A 75 2.72 -16.52 12.27
C ILE A 75 1.26 -16.02 12.33
N SER A 76 0.38 -16.49 11.44
CA SER A 76 -1.03 -16.10 11.45
C SER A 76 -1.71 -16.50 12.76
N TYR A 77 -1.50 -17.72 13.24
CA TYR A 77 -2.03 -18.19 14.52
C TYR A 77 -1.50 -17.38 15.71
N ILE A 78 -0.19 -17.19 15.79
CA ILE A 78 0.44 -16.43 16.88
C ILE A 78 -0.08 -14.98 16.88
N THR A 79 -0.20 -14.37 15.71
CA THR A 79 -0.68 -12.99 15.58
C THR A 79 -2.12 -12.83 16.09
N LEU A 80 -3.01 -13.76 15.74
CA LEU A 80 -4.38 -13.76 16.24
C LEU A 80 -4.42 -14.00 17.75
N HIS A 81 -3.58 -14.89 18.27
CA HIS A 81 -3.51 -15.20 19.70
C HIS A 81 -2.97 -14.02 20.54
N LEU A 82 -2.04 -13.25 19.97
CA LEU A 82 -1.48 -12.06 20.62
C LEU A 82 -2.34 -10.81 20.45
N SER A 83 -3.39 -10.85 19.63
CA SER A 83 -4.31 -9.72 19.48
C SER A 83 -5.17 -9.54 20.74
N SER A 84 -5.55 -8.30 21.02
CA SER A 84 -6.51 -7.97 22.10
C SER A 84 -7.97 -8.02 21.64
N LEU A 85 -8.22 -8.41 20.38
CA LEU A 85 -9.54 -8.47 19.78
C LEU A 85 -10.25 -9.79 20.12
N SER A 86 -11.56 -9.75 20.22
CA SER A 86 -12.42 -10.92 20.48
C SER A 86 -12.56 -11.79 19.23
N ILE A 87 -11.56 -12.62 18.97
CA ILE A 87 -11.40 -13.38 17.73
C ILE A 87 -11.61 -14.87 17.97
N ASP A 88 -12.46 -15.52 17.15
CA ASP A 88 -12.41 -16.96 16.98
C ASP A 88 -11.20 -17.35 16.14
N ILE A 89 -10.11 -17.72 16.83
CA ILE A 89 -8.83 -18.05 16.19
C ILE A 89 -8.95 -19.25 15.25
N ALA A 90 -9.70 -20.28 15.66
CA ALA A 90 -9.84 -21.50 14.87
C ALA A 90 -10.55 -21.23 13.52
N ALA A 91 -11.53 -20.35 13.53
CA ALA A 91 -12.27 -19.99 12.33
C ALA A 91 -11.49 -18.98 11.43
N LEU A 92 -10.77 -18.02 12.03
CA LEU A 92 -10.14 -16.92 11.30
C LEU A 92 -8.72 -17.22 10.79
N ALA A 93 -7.98 -18.11 11.47
CA ALA A 93 -6.60 -18.43 11.09
C ALA A 93 -6.49 -19.08 9.68
N PRO A 94 -7.39 -19.98 9.23
CA PRO A 94 -7.31 -20.54 7.89
C PRO A 94 -7.41 -19.50 6.78
N PRO A 95 -8.44 -18.62 6.70
CA PRO A 95 -8.50 -17.60 5.66
C PRO A 95 -7.39 -16.56 5.79
N PHE A 96 -6.90 -16.24 6.99
CA PHE A 96 -5.76 -15.35 7.18
C PHE A 96 -4.46 -15.97 6.63
N SER A 97 -4.18 -17.23 6.95
CA SER A 97 -3.01 -17.95 6.45
C SER A 97 -3.02 -18.08 4.92
N LEU A 98 -4.20 -18.39 4.35
CA LEU A 98 -4.38 -18.48 2.91
C LEU A 98 -4.17 -17.13 2.23
N LEU A 99 -4.72 -16.05 2.80
CA LEU A 99 -4.56 -14.69 2.31
C LEU A 99 -3.08 -14.29 2.31
N LEU A 100 -2.36 -14.55 3.41
CA LEU A 100 -0.95 -14.25 3.56
C LEU A 100 -0.10 -15.01 2.53
N ALA A 101 -0.34 -16.33 2.39
CA ALA A 101 0.40 -17.17 1.45
C ALA A 101 0.14 -16.76 -0.01
N ALA A 102 -1.11 -16.48 -0.39
CA ALA A 102 -1.47 -16.07 -1.74
C ALA A 102 -0.91 -14.67 -2.07
N MET A 103 -1.01 -13.70 -1.16
CA MET A 103 -0.42 -12.37 -1.35
C MET A 103 1.10 -12.43 -1.44
N LEU A 104 1.75 -13.25 -0.61
CA LEU A 104 3.20 -13.45 -0.67
C LEU A 104 3.62 -14.04 -2.02
N TYR A 105 2.88 -15.05 -2.53
CA TYR A 105 3.11 -15.62 -3.86
C TYR A 105 3.06 -14.56 -4.95
N LEU A 106 1.95 -13.81 -5.01
CA LEU A 106 1.77 -12.76 -6.00
C LEU A 106 2.90 -11.73 -5.95
N ARG A 107 3.23 -11.23 -4.76
CA ARG A 107 4.31 -10.26 -4.59
C ARG A 107 5.64 -10.79 -5.13
N MET A 108 6.06 -11.98 -4.70
CA MET A 108 7.35 -12.54 -5.10
C MET A 108 7.39 -12.86 -6.60
N MET A 109 6.38 -13.53 -7.13
CA MET A 109 6.35 -14.01 -8.52
C MET A 109 6.14 -12.89 -9.55
N GLN A 110 5.49 -11.80 -9.18
CA GLN A 110 5.40 -10.59 -10.01
C GLN A 110 6.78 -9.97 -10.32
N GLY A 111 7.80 -10.24 -9.49
CA GLY A 111 9.18 -9.81 -9.76
C GLY A 111 9.73 -10.31 -11.10
N THR A 112 9.42 -11.55 -11.49
CA THR A 112 9.80 -12.10 -12.80
C THR A 112 9.21 -11.26 -13.94
N LEU A 113 7.91 -10.96 -13.86
CA LEU A 113 7.19 -10.20 -14.89
C LEU A 113 7.74 -8.78 -15.05
N LEU A 114 8.07 -8.15 -13.94
CA LEU A 114 8.70 -6.83 -13.95
C LEU A 114 10.09 -6.88 -14.61
N GLY A 115 10.86 -7.94 -14.34
CA GLY A 115 12.18 -8.14 -14.94
C GLY A 115 12.12 -8.44 -16.45
N GLU A 116 11.14 -9.21 -16.90
CA GLU A 116 10.88 -9.51 -18.31
C GLU A 116 10.21 -8.34 -19.05
N GLY A 117 9.70 -7.34 -18.32
CA GLY A 117 8.96 -6.22 -18.90
C GLY A 117 7.53 -6.59 -19.31
N ASP A 118 7.00 -7.74 -18.88
CA ASP A 118 5.61 -8.15 -19.15
C ASP A 118 4.63 -7.43 -18.21
N ILE A 119 4.49 -6.13 -18.44
CA ILE A 119 3.56 -5.26 -17.69
C ILE A 119 2.10 -5.70 -17.91
N ARG A 120 1.79 -6.30 -19.07
CA ARG A 120 0.44 -6.77 -19.35
C ARG A 120 0.05 -7.91 -18.42
N LEU A 121 0.88 -8.94 -18.30
CA LEU A 121 0.61 -10.07 -17.41
C LEU A 121 0.65 -9.64 -15.93
N PHE A 122 1.57 -8.74 -15.57
CA PHE A 122 1.60 -8.12 -14.24
C PHE A 122 0.27 -7.46 -13.88
N ASN A 123 -0.23 -6.54 -14.73
CA ASN A 123 -1.49 -5.85 -14.50
C ASN A 123 -2.68 -6.83 -14.52
N THR A 124 -2.66 -7.84 -15.38
CA THR A 124 -3.72 -8.85 -15.43
C THR A 124 -3.80 -9.65 -14.13
N SER A 125 -2.66 -10.01 -13.53
CA SER A 125 -2.64 -10.72 -12.24
C SER A 125 -3.24 -9.88 -11.11
N GLU A 126 -2.97 -8.57 -11.09
CA GLU A 126 -3.59 -7.64 -10.14
C GLU A 126 -5.11 -7.47 -10.37
N LEU A 127 -5.50 -7.39 -11.64
CA LEU A 127 -6.91 -7.19 -12.01
C LEU A 127 -7.77 -8.42 -11.69
N ILE A 128 -7.25 -9.63 -11.89
CA ILE A 128 -7.99 -10.89 -11.61
C ILE A 128 -8.47 -10.91 -10.16
N SER A 129 -7.61 -10.59 -9.18
CA SER A 129 -8.04 -10.58 -7.79
C SER A 129 -9.20 -9.60 -7.54
N ARG A 130 -9.19 -8.44 -8.21
CA ARG A 130 -10.25 -7.42 -8.09
C ARG A 130 -11.53 -7.84 -8.80
N PHE A 131 -11.40 -8.47 -9.96
CA PHE A 131 -12.54 -8.99 -10.73
C PHE A 131 -13.21 -10.19 -10.08
N VAL A 132 -12.49 -10.96 -9.26
CA VAL A 132 -13.09 -12.03 -8.44
C VAL A 132 -13.70 -11.46 -7.16
N LEU A 133 -12.97 -10.56 -6.50
CA LEU A 133 -13.36 -10.02 -5.21
C LEU A 133 -14.71 -9.28 -5.27
N LEU A 134 -14.91 -8.40 -6.25
CA LEU A 134 -16.13 -7.59 -6.33
C LEU A 134 -17.40 -8.43 -6.63
N PRO A 135 -17.46 -9.29 -7.67
CA PRO A 135 -18.63 -10.11 -7.90
C PRO A 135 -18.94 -11.07 -6.76
N CYS A 136 -17.93 -11.71 -6.15
CA CYS A 136 -18.15 -12.59 -5.00
C CYS A 136 -18.72 -11.83 -3.79
N THR A 137 -18.26 -10.59 -3.55
CA THR A 137 -18.82 -9.74 -2.50
C THR A 137 -20.26 -9.35 -2.79
N VAL A 138 -20.60 -9.04 -4.05
CA VAL A 138 -21.97 -8.74 -4.47
C VAL A 138 -22.87 -9.98 -4.37
N LEU A 139 -22.37 -11.15 -4.72
CA LEU A 139 -23.11 -12.42 -4.55
C LEU A 139 -23.42 -12.72 -3.10
N LEU A 140 -22.49 -12.44 -2.17
CA LEU A 140 -22.78 -12.55 -0.74
C LEU A 140 -23.92 -11.62 -0.28
N LEU A 141 -24.04 -10.44 -0.88
CA LEU A 141 -25.17 -9.54 -0.57
C LEU A 141 -26.51 -10.07 -1.08
N ALA A 142 -26.51 -10.79 -2.20
CA ALA A 142 -27.73 -11.33 -2.79
C ALA A 142 -28.34 -12.50 -1.99
N ILE A 143 -27.56 -13.14 -1.11
CA ILE A 143 -28.01 -14.26 -0.28
C ILE A 143 -28.26 -13.76 1.15
N PRO A 144 -29.50 -13.66 1.62
CA PRO A 144 -29.80 -13.17 2.96
C PRO A 144 -29.07 -13.95 4.06
N GLY A 145 -28.45 -13.23 5.01
CA GLY A 145 -27.74 -13.82 6.14
C GLY A 145 -26.37 -14.43 5.83
N SER A 146 -25.91 -14.41 4.57
CA SER A 146 -24.61 -14.97 4.20
C SER A 146 -23.43 -14.00 4.41
N PHE A 147 -23.71 -12.69 4.54
CA PHE A 147 -22.66 -11.68 4.71
C PHE A 147 -22.23 -11.61 6.19
N THR A 148 -21.15 -12.26 6.51
CA THR A 148 -20.52 -12.29 7.83
C THR A 148 -19.05 -11.89 7.70
N LEU A 149 -18.40 -11.56 8.81
CA LEU A 149 -16.95 -11.34 8.85
C LEU A 149 -16.20 -12.52 8.19
N MET A 150 -16.60 -13.75 8.52
CA MET A 150 -15.95 -14.97 8.04
C MET A 150 -16.07 -15.12 6.53
N SER A 151 -17.28 -14.92 5.98
CA SER A 151 -17.49 -14.99 4.52
C SER A 151 -16.73 -13.91 3.78
N ALA A 152 -16.67 -12.67 4.32
CA ALA A 152 -15.88 -11.58 3.75
C ALA A 152 -14.36 -11.89 3.75
N MET A 153 -13.84 -12.51 4.82
CA MET A 153 -12.44 -12.94 4.91
C MET A 153 -12.12 -14.07 3.92
N TRP A 154 -13.00 -15.06 3.76
CA TRP A 154 -12.83 -16.12 2.77
C TRP A 154 -12.87 -15.57 1.33
N VAL A 155 -13.80 -14.66 1.02
CA VAL A 155 -13.86 -14.05 -0.31
C VAL A 155 -12.58 -13.24 -0.61
N LEU A 156 -12.06 -12.52 0.37
CA LEU A 156 -10.79 -11.81 0.24
C LEU A 156 -9.62 -12.78 -0.02
N ALA A 157 -9.52 -13.86 0.76
CA ALA A 157 -8.45 -14.84 0.63
C ALA A 157 -8.53 -15.61 -0.70
N LEU A 158 -9.72 -16.07 -1.09
CA LEU A 158 -9.95 -16.81 -2.34
C LEU A 158 -9.71 -15.93 -3.56
N SER A 159 -10.05 -14.65 -3.52
CA SER A 159 -9.76 -13.73 -4.62
C SER A 159 -8.25 -13.60 -4.90
N GLN A 160 -7.44 -13.56 -3.84
CA GLN A 160 -5.97 -13.55 -3.97
C GLN A 160 -5.45 -14.92 -4.44
N LEU A 161 -6.03 -16.00 -3.94
CA LEU A 161 -5.67 -17.36 -4.36
C LEU A 161 -5.92 -17.58 -5.85
N VAL A 162 -7.07 -17.15 -6.39
CA VAL A 162 -7.38 -17.27 -7.83
C VAL A 162 -6.34 -16.50 -8.67
N ALA A 163 -5.97 -15.30 -8.26
CA ALA A 163 -4.92 -14.54 -8.94
C ALA A 163 -3.55 -15.23 -8.84
N ALA A 164 -3.23 -15.81 -7.68
CA ALA A 164 -1.99 -16.57 -7.48
C ALA A 164 -1.95 -17.84 -8.36
N LEU A 165 -3.04 -18.59 -8.42
CA LEU A 165 -3.18 -19.77 -9.28
C LEU A 165 -3.07 -19.42 -10.78
N TYR A 166 -3.69 -18.31 -11.19
CA TYR A 166 -3.53 -17.80 -12.56
C TYR A 166 -2.07 -17.52 -12.90
N LEU A 167 -1.38 -16.79 -12.01
CA LEU A 167 0.04 -16.46 -12.22
C LEU A 167 0.91 -17.73 -12.18
N PHE A 168 0.61 -18.68 -11.28
CA PHE A 168 1.27 -19.97 -11.23
C PHE A 168 1.13 -20.74 -12.55
N ALA A 169 -0.08 -20.82 -13.10
CA ALA A 169 -0.35 -21.50 -14.39
C ALA A 169 0.41 -20.84 -15.56
N ARG A 170 0.72 -19.54 -15.47
CA ARG A 170 1.53 -18.84 -16.49
C ARG A 170 3.04 -19.08 -16.34
N GLN A 171 3.49 -19.31 -15.11
CA GLN A 171 4.92 -19.43 -14.77
C GLN A 171 5.36 -20.87 -14.48
N TYR A 172 4.47 -21.87 -14.51
CA TYR A 172 4.78 -23.25 -14.10
C TYR A 172 5.98 -23.84 -14.84
N ARG A 173 6.16 -23.54 -16.14
CA ARG A 173 7.28 -24.01 -16.94
C ARG A 173 8.63 -23.47 -16.45
N PHE A 174 8.68 -22.23 -15.94
CA PHE A 174 9.87 -21.65 -15.34
C PHE A 174 10.16 -22.26 -13.96
N ILE A 175 9.10 -22.48 -13.16
CA ILE A 175 9.19 -23.01 -11.80
C ILE A 175 9.76 -24.44 -11.81
N PHE A 176 9.32 -25.29 -12.72
CA PHE A 176 9.72 -26.70 -12.75
C PHE A 176 10.91 -26.99 -13.68
N ARG A 177 11.47 -25.98 -14.35
CA ARG A 177 12.68 -26.17 -15.16
C ARG A 177 13.87 -26.49 -14.25
N PRO A 178 14.64 -27.57 -14.52
CA PRO A 178 15.83 -27.89 -13.72
C PRO A 178 16.80 -26.71 -13.69
N SER A 179 17.35 -26.41 -12.51
CA SER A 179 18.32 -25.33 -12.34
C SER A 179 19.44 -25.82 -11.42
N ALA A 180 20.68 -25.59 -11.85
CA ALA A 180 21.84 -25.74 -11.00
C ALA A 180 21.97 -24.52 -10.06
N ASN A 181 22.57 -24.74 -8.87
CA ASN A 181 22.93 -23.69 -7.90
C ASN A 181 21.76 -22.86 -7.34
N THR A 182 20.58 -23.44 -7.17
CA THR A 182 19.39 -22.74 -6.63
C THR A 182 19.67 -22.03 -5.30
N LEU A 183 20.46 -22.67 -4.39
CA LEU A 183 20.80 -22.07 -3.09
C LEU A 183 21.63 -20.78 -3.23
N ALA A 184 22.61 -20.77 -4.13
CA ALA A 184 23.43 -19.58 -4.40
C ALA A 184 22.57 -18.45 -4.99
N LEU A 185 21.63 -18.76 -5.88
CA LEU A 185 20.69 -17.79 -6.44
C LEU A 185 19.76 -17.22 -5.38
N THR A 186 19.23 -18.08 -4.49
CA THR A 186 18.42 -17.66 -3.35
C THR A 186 19.18 -16.68 -2.45
N ARG A 187 20.43 -16.98 -2.09
CA ARG A 187 21.26 -16.08 -1.28
C ARG A 187 21.46 -14.72 -1.96
N ARG A 188 21.73 -14.71 -3.28
CA ARG A 188 21.85 -13.46 -4.07
C ARG A 188 20.54 -12.64 -4.06
N LEU A 189 19.38 -13.30 -4.23
CA LEU A 189 18.08 -12.65 -4.19
C LEU A 189 17.82 -11.98 -2.83
N ILE A 190 18.01 -12.71 -1.73
CA ILE A 190 17.77 -12.20 -0.38
C ILE A 190 18.76 -11.09 -0.02
N ALA A 191 20.05 -11.26 -0.30
CA ALA A 191 21.08 -10.27 0.04
C ALA A 191 20.82 -8.92 -0.62
N ARG A 192 20.40 -8.91 -1.89
CA ARG A 192 20.04 -7.68 -2.60
C ARG A 192 18.66 -7.16 -2.19
N GLY A 193 17.71 -8.07 -1.93
CA GLY A 193 16.31 -7.75 -1.62
C GLY A 193 16.15 -7.06 -0.27
N PHE A 194 16.95 -7.41 0.72
CA PHE A 194 16.77 -7.02 2.11
C PHE A 194 16.63 -5.51 2.32
N VAL A 195 17.42 -4.69 1.64
CA VAL A 195 17.34 -3.23 1.72
C VAL A 195 16.02 -2.70 1.13
N PHE A 196 15.55 -3.31 0.03
CA PHE A 196 14.25 -2.99 -0.56
C PHE A 196 13.10 -3.37 0.38
N MET A 197 13.20 -4.55 1.02
CA MET A 197 12.23 -4.99 2.02
C MET A 197 12.11 -3.97 3.15
N LEU A 198 13.22 -3.53 3.73
CA LEU A 198 13.20 -2.53 4.80
C LEU A 198 12.54 -1.22 4.37
N ALA A 199 12.82 -0.73 3.17
CA ALA A 199 12.20 0.51 2.67
C ALA A 199 10.67 0.37 2.51
N VAL A 200 10.19 -0.74 1.93
CA VAL A 200 8.75 -1.00 1.78
C VAL A 200 8.09 -1.28 3.12
N LEU A 201 8.79 -1.95 4.05
CA LEU A 201 8.31 -2.20 5.40
C LEU A 201 8.10 -0.88 6.16
N LEU A 202 9.06 0.05 6.12
CA LEU A 202 8.90 1.36 6.73
C LEU A 202 7.72 2.14 6.13
N MET A 203 7.52 2.04 4.81
CA MET A 203 6.37 2.67 4.15
C MET A 203 5.03 2.09 4.65
N ASN A 204 4.95 0.77 4.81
CA ASN A 204 3.75 0.12 5.36
C ASN A 204 3.58 0.42 6.85
N ALA A 205 4.66 0.44 7.63
CA ALA A 205 4.64 0.79 9.05
C ALA A 205 4.11 2.22 9.26
N ALA A 206 4.59 3.19 8.48
CA ALA A 206 4.10 4.57 8.54
C ALA A 206 2.57 4.67 8.38
N LYS A 207 1.97 3.75 7.62
CA LYS A 207 0.53 3.74 7.35
C LYS A 207 -0.28 2.89 8.34
N ARG A 208 0.31 1.89 8.99
CA ARG A 208 -0.44 0.86 9.73
C ARG A 208 -0.19 0.83 11.23
N VAL A 209 0.94 1.34 11.71
CA VAL A 209 1.33 1.26 13.13
C VAL A 209 0.27 1.89 14.03
N SER A 210 -0.21 3.10 13.71
CA SER A 210 -1.22 3.76 14.55
C SER A 210 -2.51 2.96 14.66
N PHE A 211 -2.98 2.36 13.56
CA PHE A 211 -4.15 1.48 13.61
C PHE A 211 -3.89 0.22 14.46
N LEU A 212 -2.72 -0.41 14.34
CA LEU A 212 -2.38 -1.57 15.16
C LEU A 212 -2.29 -1.22 16.66
N VAL A 213 -1.82 -0.03 17.00
CA VAL A 213 -1.84 0.46 18.38
C VAL A 213 -3.28 0.67 18.84
N VAL A 214 -4.11 1.33 18.03
CA VAL A 214 -5.53 1.53 18.34
C VAL A 214 -6.24 0.20 18.56
N SER A 215 -6.02 -0.80 17.69
CA SER A 215 -6.66 -2.12 17.81
C SER A 215 -6.24 -2.90 19.06
N HIS A 216 -5.16 -2.48 19.71
CA HIS A 216 -4.66 -3.11 20.94
C HIS A 216 -5.07 -2.36 22.22
N VAL A 217 -5.30 -1.06 22.15
CA VAL A 217 -5.50 -0.20 23.32
C VAL A 217 -6.95 0.24 23.47
N GLU A 218 -7.64 0.46 22.36
CA GLU A 218 -9.00 1.00 22.33
C GLU A 218 -10.05 -0.10 22.19
N PRO A 219 -11.32 0.15 22.55
CA PRO A 219 -12.42 -0.78 22.31
C PRO A 219 -12.54 -1.14 20.81
N GLU A 220 -12.93 -2.38 20.51
CA GLU A 220 -13.03 -2.89 19.14
C GLU A 220 -13.88 -1.99 18.22
N ALA A 221 -15.01 -1.48 18.70
CA ALA A 221 -15.85 -0.57 17.93
C ALA A 221 -15.11 0.71 17.55
N ALA A 222 -14.29 1.26 18.45
CA ALA A 222 -13.47 2.45 18.21
C ALA A 222 -12.35 2.13 17.19
N ALA A 223 -11.71 0.98 17.32
CA ALA A 223 -10.70 0.51 16.36
C ALA A 223 -11.29 0.31 14.96
N GLY A 224 -12.50 -0.25 14.86
CA GLY A 224 -13.21 -0.40 13.59
C GLY A 224 -13.61 0.92 12.95
N LEU A 225 -14.04 1.89 13.76
CA LEU A 225 -14.29 3.26 13.31
C LEU A 225 -13.02 3.89 12.74
N PHE A 226 -11.92 3.84 13.51
CA PHE A 226 -10.62 4.38 13.08
C PHE A 226 -10.15 3.77 11.77
N PHE A 227 -10.15 2.43 11.66
CA PHE A 227 -9.77 1.74 10.43
C PHE A 227 -10.61 2.18 9.23
N SER A 228 -11.93 2.26 9.43
CA SER A 228 -12.86 2.59 8.34
C SER A 228 -12.68 4.03 7.85
N LEU A 229 -12.53 4.98 8.76
CA LEU A 229 -12.27 6.37 8.43
C LEU A 229 -10.90 6.55 7.78
N GLN A 230 -9.86 5.91 8.34
CA GLN A 230 -8.52 5.91 7.74
C GLN A 230 -8.56 5.34 6.32
N ARG A 231 -9.25 4.22 6.11
CA ARG A 231 -9.34 3.59 4.79
C ARG A 231 -10.08 4.47 3.78
N LEU A 232 -11.09 5.22 4.22
CA LEU A 232 -11.77 6.17 3.37
C LEU A 232 -10.83 7.30 2.91
N THR A 233 -9.98 7.83 3.81
CA THR A 233 -9.01 8.87 3.43
C THR A 233 -7.90 8.38 2.51
N GLU A 234 -7.59 7.08 2.52
CA GLU A 234 -6.59 6.49 1.62
C GLU A 234 -6.94 6.57 0.14
N ILE A 235 -8.18 6.93 -0.22
CA ILE A 235 -8.57 7.25 -1.62
C ILE A 235 -7.66 8.31 -2.21
N ILE A 236 -7.34 9.35 -1.44
CA ILE A 236 -6.42 10.42 -1.85
C ILE A 236 -5.04 9.81 -2.16
N THR A 237 -4.57 8.89 -1.33
CA THR A 237 -3.29 8.21 -1.53
C THR A 237 -3.30 7.32 -2.78
N GLU A 238 -4.41 6.65 -3.10
CA GLU A 238 -4.52 5.82 -4.30
C GLU A 238 -4.40 6.65 -5.58
N VAL A 239 -5.01 7.84 -5.61
CA VAL A 239 -4.82 8.82 -6.70
C VAL A 239 -3.36 9.29 -6.74
N GLY A 240 -2.76 9.55 -5.57
CA GLY A 240 -1.35 9.91 -5.43
C GLY A 240 -0.40 8.86 -5.99
N MET A 241 -0.67 7.59 -5.74
CA MET A 241 0.13 6.49 -6.28
C MET A 241 0.06 6.41 -7.82
N ALA A 242 -1.07 6.72 -8.43
CA ALA A 242 -1.17 6.79 -9.89
C ALA A 242 -0.28 7.91 -10.45
N ILE A 243 -0.27 9.07 -9.81
CA ILE A 243 0.63 10.19 -10.17
C ILE A 243 2.09 9.82 -9.92
N ALA A 244 2.38 9.13 -8.82
CA ALA A 244 3.72 8.67 -8.47
C ALA A 244 4.32 7.71 -9.53
N VAL A 245 3.50 6.83 -10.12
CA VAL A 245 3.92 5.96 -11.23
C VAL A 245 4.30 6.76 -12.47
N VAL A 246 3.54 7.81 -12.79
CA VAL A 246 3.86 8.70 -13.91
C VAL A 246 5.15 9.48 -13.63
N ALA A 247 5.31 10.01 -12.41
CA ALA A 247 6.51 10.72 -11.97
C ALA A 247 7.75 9.82 -12.01
N PHE A 248 7.63 8.58 -11.55
CA PHE A 248 8.69 7.57 -11.64
C PHE A 248 9.09 7.29 -13.10
N SER A 249 8.10 7.02 -13.96
CA SER A 249 8.33 6.75 -15.39
C SER A 249 8.98 7.94 -16.10
N TYR A 250 8.62 9.18 -15.72
CA TYR A 250 9.28 10.39 -16.20
C TYR A 250 10.72 10.46 -15.73
N SER A 251 10.97 10.22 -14.44
CA SER A 251 12.32 10.28 -13.85
C SER A 251 13.28 9.26 -14.44
N VAL A 252 12.81 8.05 -14.77
CA VAL A 252 13.61 7.00 -15.44
C VAL A 252 14.04 7.42 -16.84
N ARG A 253 13.20 8.20 -17.56
CA ARG A 253 13.45 8.64 -18.95
C ARG A 253 14.04 10.04 -19.05
N ALA A 254 14.25 10.71 -17.92
CA ALA A 254 14.84 12.04 -17.91
C ALA A 254 16.29 12.02 -18.42
N ARG A 255 16.67 13.06 -19.15
CA ARG A 255 18.02 13.18 -19.74
C ARG A 255 19.08 13.54 -18.69
N SER A 256 18.67 14.18 -17.62
CA SER A 256 19.52 14.58 -16.51
C SER A 256 18.84 14.35 -15.16
N VAL A 257 19.64 14.30 -14.10
CA VAL A 257 19.12 14.24 -12.72
C VAL A 257 18.26 15.45 -12.40
N ASN A 258 18.64 16.64 -12.88
CA ASN A 258 17.89 17.87 -12.64
C ASN A 258 16.52 17.83 -13.32
N ASP A 259 16.42 17.32 -14.56
CA ASP A 259 15.12 17.16 -15.25
C ASP A 259 14.23 16.20 -14.49
N ALA A 260 14.77 15.07 -14.00
CA ALA A 260 14.02 14.09 -13.20
C ALA A 260 13.44 14.73 -11.92
N VAL A 261 14.26 15.51 -11.24
CA VAL A 261 13.94 16.14 -9.96
C VAL A 261 12.93 17.29 -10.14
N GLU A 262 13.11 18.14 -11.16
CA GLU A 262 12.16 19.23 -11.48
C GLU A 262 10.82 18.68 -11.96
N GLY A 263 10.82 17.64 -12.79
CA GLY A 263 9.60 16.97 -13.25
C GLY A 263 8.80 16.36 -12.10
N SER A 264 9.47 15.69 -11.15
CA SER A 264 8.80 15.14 -9.97
C SER A 264 8.26 16.23 -9.03
N ALA A 265 8.96 17.35 -8.90
CA ALA A 265 8.49 18.52 -8.16
C ALA A 265 7.25 19.14 -8.80
N ALA A 266 7.22 19.28 -10.12
CA ALA A 266 6.05 19.78 -10.86
C ALA A 266 4.82 18.88 -10.68
N MET A 267 5.00 17.55 -10.77
CA MET A 267 3.91 16.59 -10.54
C MET A 267 3.41 16.62 -9.10
N SER A 268 4.30 16.77 -8.13
CA SER A 268 3.92 16.94 -6.71
C SER A 268 3.07 18.20 -6.49
N ARG A 269 3.41 19.34 -7.11
CA ARG A 269 2.59 20.58 -7.02
C ARG A 269 1.17 20.37 -7.53
N VAL A 270 1.03 19.82 -8.74
CA VAL A 270 -0.28 19.55 -9.33
C VAL A 270 -1.11 18.62 -8.45
N ALA A 271 -0.47 17.57 -7.94
CA ALA A 271 -1.10 16.63 -7.01
C ALA A 271 -1.53 17.32 -5.71
N MET A 272 -0.71 18.18 -5.14
CA MET A 272 -1.04 18.90 -3.90
C MET A 272 -2.29 19.76 -4.02
N VAL A 273 -2.50 20.44 -5.14
CA VAL A 273 -3.73 21.21 -5.35
C VAL A 273 -4.95 20.30 -5.47
N LEU A 274 -4.84 19.24 -6.27
CA LEU A 274 -5.93 18.26 -6.40
C LEU A 274 -6.28 17.66 -5.04
N PHE A 275 -5.29 17.27 -4.25
CA PHE A 275 -5.49 16.67 -2.93
C PHE A 275 -6.03 17.67 -1.92
N THR A 276 -5.60 18.93 -1.97
CA THR A 276 -6.19 19.99 -1.12
C THR A 276 -7.67 20.16 -1.44
N LEU A 277 -8.05 20.24 -2.72
CA LEU A 277 -9.45 20.36 -3.12
C LEU A 277 -10.28 19.14 -2.68
N ILE A 278 -9.76 17.92 -2.90
CA ILE A 278 -10.43 16.68 -2.44
C ILE A 278 -10.53 16.67 -0.91
N SER A 279 -9.47 17.03 -0.19
CA SER A 279 -9.44 17.05 1.28
C SER A 279 -10.45 18.05 1.85
N VAL A 280 -10.51 19.25 1.30
CA VAL A 280 -11.50 20.28 1.70
C VAL A 280 -12.92 19.77 1.43
N ALA A 281 -13.18 19.20 0.25
CA ALA A 281 -14.47 18.62 -0.06
C ALA A 281 -14.84 17.47 0.87
N MET A 282 -13.91 16.56 1.18
CA MET A 282 -14.13 15.44 2.10
C MET A 282 -14.46 15.93 3.52
N VAL A 283 -13.72 16.90 4.04
CA VAL A 283 -13.97 17.44 5.40
C VAL A 283 -15.29 18.22 5.41
N ALA A 284 -15.53 19.09 4.44
CA ALA A 284 -16.76 19.90 4.38
C ALA A 284 -18.03 19.07 4.22
N SER A 285 -17.94 17.92 3.52
CA SER A 285 -19.08 17.01 3.32
C SER A 285 -19.13 15.85 4.33
N SER A 286 -18.21 15.77 5.27
CA SER A 286 -18.00 14.58 6.11
C SER A 286 -19.25 14.13 6.86
N SER A 287 -20.05 15.06 7.41
CA SER A 287 -21.30 14.77 8.13
C SER A 287 -22.36 14.07 7.25
N ILE A 288 -22.27 14.22 5.94
CA ILE A 288 -23.20 13.60 4.98
C ILE A 288 -22.51 12.42 4.27
N SER A 289 -21.30 12.65 3.75
CA SER A 289 -20.62 11.68 2.89
C SER A 289 -20.17 10.43 3.65
N VAL A 290 -19.69 10.55 4.89
CA VAL A 290 -19.23 9.38 5.67
C VAL A 290 -20.40 8.44 6.02
N PRO A 291 -21.52 8.89 6.63
CA PRO A 291 -22.69 8.04 6.85
C PRO A 291 -23.29 7.51 5.54
N LEU A 292 -23.28 8.31 4.47
CA LEU A 292 -23.77 7.86 3.17
C LEU A 292 -22.91 6.74 2.58
N LEU A 293 -21.59 6.81 2.71
CA LEU A 293 -20.65 5.83 2.12
C LEU A 293 -20.49 4.59 2.99
N LEU A 294 -20.28 4.75 4.29
CA LEU A 294 -19.96 3.67 5.22
C LEU A 294 -21.20 3.13 5.96
N GLY A 295 -22.28 3.90 6.03
CA GLY A 295 -23.49 3.59 6.79
C GLY A 295 -23.64 4.51 8.01
N GLY A 296 -24.90 4.70 8.50
CA GLY A 296 -25.24 5.67 9.56
C GLY A 296 -24.59 5.43 10.92
N ARG A 297 -24.00 4.25 11.15
CA ARG A 297 -23.25 3.92 12.38
C ARG A 297 -21.84 4.55 12.44
N PHE A 298 -21.33 5.06 11.33
CA PHE A 298 -20.06 5.77 11.24
C PHE A 298 -20.31 7.27 11.40
N ALA A 299 -20.70 7.68 12.60
CA ALA A 299 -20.82 9.08 12.94
C ALA A 299 -19.41 9.72 12.99
N VAL A 300 -19.30 10.91 12.44
CA VAL A 300 -18.04 11.68 12.42
C VAL A 300 -18.22 12.85 13.37
N ASP A 301 -17.91 12.62 14.64
CA ASP A 301 -17.88 13.65 15.64
C ASP A 301 -16.42 14.07 15.92
N GLY A 302 -16.19 15.35 16.20
CA GLY A 302 -14.88 15.87 16.59
C GLY A 302 -13.88 16.01 15.45
N TRP A 303 -12.59 15.94 15.82
CA TRP A 303 -11.45 16.22 14.94
C TRP A 303 -10.85 14.99 14.27
N LEU A 304 -11.33 13.78 14.58
CA LEU A 304 -10.74 12.52 14.07
C LEU A 304 -10.64 12.48 12.55
N PHE A 305 -11.76 12.71 11.85
CA PHE A 305 -11.78 12.62 10.39
C PHE A 305 -10.97 13.75 9.72
N PRO A 306 -11.10 15.03 10.13
CA PRO A 306 -10.21 16.09 9.67
C PRO A 306 -8.72 15.80 9.89
N LEU A 307 -8.34 15.22 11.03
CA LEU A 307 -6.95 14.83 11.30
C LEU A 307 -6.49 13.72 10.35
N LEU A 308 -7.29 12.69 10.11
CA LEU A 308 -6.96 11.62 9.16
C LEU A 308 -6.83 12.14 7.72
N VAL A 309 -7.73 13.01 7.29
CA VAL A 309 -7.62 13.69 5.99
C VAL A 309 -6.36 14.54 5.91
N GLY A 310 -6.07 15.33 6.96
CA GLY A 310 -4.85 16.14 7.08
C GLY A 310 -3.58 15.29 7.01
N THR A 311 -3.59 14.13 7.68
CA THR A 311 -2.49 13.16 7.64
C THR A 311 -2.20 12.71 6.21
N THR A 312 -3.24 12.40 5.44
CA THR A 312 -3.12 11.95 4.06
C THR A 312 -2.65 13.07 3.13
N LEU A 313 -3.18 14.28 3.31
CA LEU A 313 -2.77 15.46 2.55
C LEU A 313 -1.30 15.81 2.77
N ILE A 314 -0.85 15.85 4.04
CA ILE A 314 0.54 16.16 4.39
C ILE A 314 1.48 15.04 3.93
N GLY A 315 1.03 13.78 3.92
CA GLY A 315 1.79 12.64 3.44
C GLY A 315 1.88 12.53 1.91
N ALA A 316 1.06 13.24 1.17
CA ALA A 316 1.02 13.12 -0.30
C ALA A 316 2.36 13.46 -1.00
N PRO A 317 3.09 14.53 -0.64
CA PRO A 317 4.35 14.85 -1.30
C PRO A 317 5.38 13.72 -1.21
N TRP A 318 5.63 13.18 -0.03
CA TRP A 318 6.64 12.13 0.11
C TRP A 318 6.24 10.84 -0.62
N THR A 319 4.94 10.51 -0.67
CA THR A 319 4.47 9.32 -1.41
C THR A 319 4.69 9.43 -2.91
N ILE A 320 4.61 10.65 -3.47
CA ILE A 320 4.87 10.93 -4.89
C ILE A 320 6.36 11.01 -5.17
N LEU A 321 7.14 11.65 -4.29
CA LEU A 321 8.56 11.88 -4.46
C LEU A 321 9.40 10.62 -4.22
N PHE A 322 8.94 9.70 -3.35
CA PHE A 322 9.66 8.48 -2.98
C PHE A 322 10.07 7.62 -4.20
N PRO A 323 9.17 7.24 -5.12
CA PRO A 323 9.55 6.41 -6.28
C PRO A 323 10.53 7.14 -7.20
N SER A 324 10.31 8.42 -7.48
CA SER A 324 11.19 9.23 -8.33
C SER A 324 12.59 9.39 -7.73
N LEU A 325 12.65 9.60 -6.41
CA LEU A 325 13.92 9.75 -5.70
C LEU A 325 14.72 8.45 -5.65
N SER A 326 14.05 7.31 -5.62
CA SER A 326 14.68 5.98 -5.65
C SER A 326 15.39 5.67 -6.97
N VAL A 327 15.11 6.41 -8.05
CA VAL A 327 15.85 6.34 -9.32
C VAL A 327 17.18 7.12 -9.21
N VAL A 328 17.15 8.24 -8.50
CA VAL A 328 18.29 9.18 -8.41
C VAL A 328 19.23 8.84 -7.26
N LEU A 329 18.70 8.25 -6.19
CA LEU A 329 19.46 7.89 -4.98
C LEU A 329 19.51 6.38 -4.78
N SER A 330 20.54 5.93 -4.05
CA SER A 330 20.56 4.54 -3.60
C SER A 330 19.40 4.24 -2.65
N PRO A 331 18.81 3.03 -2.69
CA PRO A 331 17.70 2.64 -1.79
C PRO A 331 18.02 2.85 -0.30
N ALA A 332 19.27 2.64 0.10
CA ALA A 332 19.69 2.86 1.48
C ALA A 332 19.57 4.33 1.92
N ARG A 333 19.86 5.30 1.05
CA ARG A 333 19.71 6.72 1.36
C ARG A 333 18.24 7.12 1.50
N VAL A 334 17.38 6.56 0.64
CA VAL A 334 15.93 6.80 0.74
C VAL A 334 15.37 6.19 2.01
N LEU A 335 15.86 5.00 2.40
CA LEU A 335 15.54 4.38 3.68
C LEU A 335 15.86 5.30 4.88
N LEU A 336 17.07 5.88 4.90
CA LEU A 336 17.50 6.78 5.97
C LEU A 336 16.60 8.03 6.09
N LEU A 337 16.05 8.52 4.97
CA LEU A 337 15.10 9.65 4.99
C LEU A 337 13.76 9.29 5.65
N MET A 338 13.37 8.02 5.59
CA MET A 338 12.09 7.56 6.16
C MET A 338 12.18 7.27 7.65
N LEU A 339 13.36 6.90 8.14
CA LEU A 339 13.56 6.49 9.53
C LEU A 339 13.04 7.50 10.55
N PRO A 340 13.34 8.82 10.48
CA PRO A 340 12.91 9.76 11.51
C PRO A 340 11.39 9.83 11.66
N GLY A 341 10.66 9.91 10.55
CA GLY A 341 9.20 10.00 10.58
C GLY A 341 8.54 8.70 11.06
N VAL A 342 9.02 7.54 10.58
CA VAL A 342 8.47 6.24 11.00
C VAL A 342 8.79 5.95 12.47
N SER A 343 10.01 6.26 12.92
CA SER A 343 10.38 6.12 14.33
C SER A 343 9.53 7.03 15.22
N LEU A 344 9.26 8.27 14.78
CA LEU A 344 8.36 9.16 15.49
C LEU A 344 6.97 8.56 15.64
N ASN A 345 6.38 8.01 14.56
CA ASN A 345 5.08 7.34 14.64
C ASN A 345 5.09 6.19 15.66
N ILE A 346 6.08 5.29 15.58
CA ILE A 346 6.20 4.14 16.49
C ILE A 346 6.29 4.62 17.95
N LEU A 347 7.10 5.64 18.22
CA LEU A 347 7.33 6.14 19.57
C LEU A 347 6.13 6.93 20.12
N THR A 348 5.39 7.65 19.28
CA THR A 348 4.29 8.52 19.72
C THR A 348 2.91 7.88 19.62
N ALA A 349 2.73 6.82 18.79
CA ALA A 349 1.41 6.20 18.60
C ALA A 349 0.81 5.72 19.92
N LEU A 350 1.55 4.96 20.72
CA LEU A 350 1.03 4.41 21.97
C LEU A 350 0.75 5.50 23.01
N PRO A 351 1.68 6.40 23.36
CA PRO A 351 1.41 7.42 24.36
C PRO A 351 0.32 8.42 23.96
N LEU A 352 0.26 8.83 22.68
CA LEU A 352 -0.78 9.73 22.23
C LEU A 352 -2.15 9.05 22.17
N THR A 353 -2.22 7.78 21.75
CA THR A 353 -3.49 7.02 21.78
C THR A 353 -4.01 6.88 23.21
N ARG A 354 -3.14 6.57 24.18
CA ARG A 354 -3.56 6.49 25.60
C ARG A 354 -4.04 7.81 26.17
N ALA A 355 -3.46 8.94 25.72
CA ALA A 355 -3.79 10.27 26.24
C ALA A 355 -5.03 10.89 25.57
N TYR A 356 -5.22 10.65 24.26
CA TYR A 356 -6.22 11.34 23.44
C TYR A 356 -7.08 10.37 22.58
N GLY A 357 -7.06 9.07 22.87
CA GLY A 357 -7.85 8.07 22.12
C GLY A 357 -7.52 8.05 20.64
N LEU A 358 -8.55 7.91 19.81
CA LEU A 358 -8.42 7.85 18.35
C LEU A 358 -7.79 9.08 17.73
N GLU A 359 -8.07 10.26 18.28
CA GLU A 359 -7.48 11.53 17.82
C GLU A 359 -5.98 11.56 18.08
N GLY A 360 -5.52 10.97 19.20
CA GLY A 360 -4.10 10.81 19.52
C GLY A 360 -3.38 9.92 18.51
N ALA A 361 -4.00 8.83 18.08
CA ALA A 361 -3.46 7.98 17.04
C ALA A 361 -3.36 8.70 15.69
N ALA A 362 -4.39 9.46 15.32
CA ALA A 362 -4.38 10.29 14.11
C ALA A 362 -3.31 11.40 14.17
N LEU A 363 -3.14 12.02 15.33
CA LEU A 363 -2.10 13.03 15.58
C LEU A 363 -0.68 12.45 15.44
N SER A 364 -0.45 11.23 15.95
CA SER A 364 0.82 10.52 15.77
C SER A 364 1.15 10.32 14.28
N MET A 365 0.15 9.89 13.48
CA MET A 365 0.30 9.76 12.02
C MET A 365 0.59 11.11 11.36
N LEU A 366 -0.08 12.16 11.78
CA LEU A 366 0.10 13.52 11.26
C LEU A 366 1.53 14.01 11.49
N LEU A 367 2.03 13.89 12.72
CA LEU A 367 3.39 14.26 13.09
C LEU A 367 4.43 13.45 12.29
N SER A 368 4.21 12.14 12.15
CA SER A 368 5.04 11.27 11.31
C SER A 368 5.11 11.76 9.88
N ASN A 369 3.96 12.03 9.25
CA ASN A 369 3.90 12.50 7.87
C ASN A 369 4.49 13.90 7.69
N LEU A 370 4.38 14.78 8.68
CA LEU A 370 5.07 16.07 8.68
C LEU A 370 6.59 15.90 8.63
N VAL A 371 7.13 15.00 9.46
CA VAL A 371 8.58 14.72 9.48
C VAL A 371 9.01 14.03 8.20
N LEU A 372 8.24 13.04 7.70
CA LEU A 372 8.53 12.37 6.43
C LEU A 372 8.57 13.36 5.27
N THR A 373 7.51 14.13 5.07
CA THR A 373 7.44 15.15 4.01
C THR A 373 8.54 16.19 4.17
N GLY A 374 8.76 16.68 5.40
CA GLY A 374 9.84 17.61 5.71
C GLY A 374 11.22 17.08 5.32
N SER A 375 11.53 15.82 5.67
CA SER A 375 12.81 15.17 5.33
C SER A 375 13.04 15.11 3.80
N PHE A 376 12.00 14.77 3.04
CA PHE A 376 12.09 14.75 1.57
C PHE A 376 12.28 16.16 1.01
N LEU A 377 11.50 17.14 1.44
CA LEU A 377 11.61 18.51 0.97
C LEU A 377 12.95 19.17 1.33
N VAL A 378 13.46 18.91 2.54
CA VAL A 378 14.81 19.37 2.96
C VAL A 378 15.88 18.76 2.06
N LEU A 379 15.81 17.46 1.75
CA LEU A 379 16.74 16.82 0.84
C LEU A 379 16.74 17.48 -0.55
N TYR A 380 15.54 17.73 -1.11
CA TYR A 380 15.41 18.40 -2.40
C TYR A 380 16.03 19.80 -2.38
N LYS A 381 15.81 20.56 -1.29
CA LYS A 381 16.43 21.89 -1.13
C LYS A 381 17.95 21.82 -1.00
N VAL A 382 18.45 20.93 -0.13
CA VAL A 382 19.90 20.88 0.17
C VAL A 382 20.70 20.25 -0.97
N LYS A 383 20.20 19.16 -1.58
CA LYS A 383 20.95 18.42 -2.57
C LYS A 383 20.76 18.90 -4.01
N PHE A 384 19.54 19.37 -4.32
CA PHE A 384 19.18 19.72 -5.70
C PHE A 384 18.87 21.23 -5.87
N GLY A 385 18.94 22.03 -4.80
CA GLY A 385 18.70 23.47 -4.85
C GLY A 385 17.25 23.87 -5.11
N ILE A 386 16.27 22.93 -5.03
CA ILE A 386 14.87 23.22 -5.29
C ILE A 386 14.20 23.71 -4.00
N PRO A 387 13.72 24.95 -3.95
CA PRO A 387 13.10 25.48 -2.75
C PRO A 387 11.74 24.82 -2.45
N MET A 388 11.41 24.68 -1.17
CA MET A 388 10.21 23.94 -0.70
C MET A 388 8.89 24.49 -1.28
N ASN A 389 8.79 25.81 -1.52
CA ASN A 389 7.60 26.41 -2.12
C ASN A 389 7.29 25.89 -3.54
N ARG A 390 8.30 25.41 -4.26
CA ARG A 390 8.11 24.77 -5.57
C ARG A 390 7.39 23.42 -5.52
N PHE A 391 7.14 22.85 -4.34
CA PHE A 391 6.36 21.62 -4.16
C PHE A 391 4.94 21.87 -3.69
N LEU A 392 4.68 23.03 -3.12
CA LEU A 392 3.43 23.36 -2.43
C LEU A 392 2.58 24.38 -3.16
N VAL A 393 3.21 25.27 -3.96
CA VAL A 393 2.53 26.40 -4.59
C VAL A 393 2.57 26.27 -6.12
N ILE A 394 1.41 26.33 -6.75
CA ILE A 394 1.30 26.35 -8.22
C ILE A 394 1.84 27.68 -8.77
N GLY A 395 2.78 27.57 -9.70
CA GLY A 395 3.21 28.69 -10.53
C GLY A 395 2.31 28.89 -11.77
N ARG A 396 2.34 30.09 -12.35
CA ARG A 396 1.63 30.37 -13.61
C ARG A 396 2.04 29.43 -14.76
N SER A 397 3.29 28.97 -14.77
CA SER A 397 3.81 27.99 -15.72
C SER A 397 3.16 26.60 -15.62
N ASP A 398 2.72 26.19 -14.43
CA ASP A 398 2.09 24.89 -14.23
C ASP A 398 0.66 24.86 -14.78
N LEU A 399 -0.05 26.00 -14.70
CA LEU A 399 -1.40 26.17 -15.27
C LEU A 399 -1.39 26.11 -16.79
N SER A 400 -0.37 26.66 -17.45
CA SER A 400 -0.21 26.58 -18.91
C SER A 400 0.13 25.15 -19.36
N GLY A 401 0.91 24.40 -18.56
CA GLY A 401 1.22 22.99 -18.80
C GLY A 401 -0.01 22.08 -18.66
N LEU A 402 -0.89 22.35 -17.69
CA LEU A 402 -2.17 21.62 -17.54
C LEU A 402 -3.10 21.86 -18.73
N GLY A 403 -3.19 23.09 -19.23
CA GLY A 403 -3.98 23.42 -20.43
C GLY A 403 -3.53 22.65 -21.67
N THR A 404 -2.22 22.50 -21.87
CA THR A 404 -1.65 21.71 -22.98
C THR A 404 -1.86 20.21 -22.82
N LEU A 405 -1.83 19.66 -21.60
CA LEU A 405 -2.12 18.26 -21.31
C LEU A 405 -3.60 17.93 -21.53
N VAL A 406 -4.51 18.76 -21.05
CA VAL A 406 -5.96 18.62 -21.27
C VAL A 406 -6.28 18.71 -22.76
N GLY A 407 -5.67 19.65 -23.48
CA GLY A 407 -5.81 19.78 -24.94
C GLY A 407 -5.33 18.54 -25.72
N LYS A 408 -4.23 17.90 -25.29
CA LYS A 408 -3.74 16.65 -25.89
C LYS A 408 -4.62 15.44 -25.57
N ILE A 409 -5.21 15.36 -24.39
CA ILE A 409 -6.12 14.28 -24.01
C ILE A 409 -7.43 14.40 -24.80
N THR A 410 -8.02 15.61 -24.87
CA THR A 410 -9.25 15.85 -25.62
C THR A 410 -9.07 15.65 -27.14
N SER A 411 -7.89 15.95 -27.68
CA SER A 411 -7.58 15.66 -29.09
C SER A 411 -7.40 14.16 -29.40
N ARG A 412 -6.97 13.35 -28.42
CA ARG A 412 -6.88 11.89 -28.56
C ARG A 412 -8.23 11.16 -28.38
N ILE A 413 -9.14 11.72 -27.61
CA ILE A 413 -10.50 11.17 -27.43
C ILE A 413 -11.38 11.46 -28.67
N LYS A 414 -11.04 12.49 -29.45
CA LYS A 414 -11.75 12.86 -30.71
C LYS A 414 -11.22 12.12 -31.96
N ARG A 415 -10.20 11.33 -31.85
CA ARG A 415 -9.71 10.40 -32.89
C ARG A 415 -10.04 8.96 -32.52
#